data_06e69a2b8874060a2d49307655a0ee30
#
_entry.id   06e69a2b8874060a2d49307655a0ee30
#
_cell.length_a   1.000
_cell.length_b   1.000
_cell.length_c   1.000
_cell.angle_alpha   90.00
_cell.angle_beta   90.00
_cell.angle_gamma   90.00
#
_symmetry.space_group_name_H-M   'P 1'
#
loop_
_entity.id
_entity.type
_entity.pdbx_description
1 polymer ?
#
loop_
_entity_poly.entity_id
_entity_poly.type
_entity_poly.pdbx_seq_one_letter_code
_entity_poly.pdbx_strand_id
1 'polypeptide(L)'
;MDMGVPSLFDHLITRVIDTAGSDDPLARLDAAVATAAETAGAGDQLLDHFVAQARHAGLSWTDIGDRLGVSKQAARQRFVDRTQPLTLPAAAEPNDRLRACLDCAGELARADGATEVGTHHLLAGLLAEGVAAAILERLGVTTDAILAAAHRLFGPPGKPGATVPPLSAEVTCALDSAARHVAVARPDSPHPEVRTEHLLFVLALDPGGRARRVLNDLGTDIAAIKRELECYVTGKPRRRSARWKRPATGAGRACSFCGRSEKVAGRLISGPGVHICGPCVALAGDILRPEGG
;
A
#
# COMPACT_ATOMS: atom_id res chain seq x y z
N MET A 1 -14.31 32.50 16.04
CA MET A 1 -12.86 32.33 15.82
C MET A 1 -12.72 31.17 14.85
N ASP A 2 -12.53 31.54 13.59
CA ASP A 2 -12.35 30.56 12.50
C ASP A 2 -10.94 29.98 12.62
N MET A 3 -10.83 28.75 13.13
CA MET A 3 -9.57 28.01 13.12
C MET A 3 -9.42 27.41 11.72
N GLY A 4 -8.93 28.24 10.79
CA GLY A 4 -8.66 27.82 9.43
C GLY A 4 -7.78 26.58 9.41
N VAL A 5 -8.15 25.58 8.61
CA VAL A 5 -7.33 24.40 8.34
C VAL A 5 -5.96 24.89 7.83
N PRO A 6 -4.84 24.50 8.46
CA PRO A 6 -3.52 24.93 8.02
C PRO A 6 -3.32 24.60 6.54
N SER A 7 -2.80 25.56 5.78
CA SER A 7 -2.55 25.38 4.35
C SER A 7 -1.47 24.33 4.11
N LEU A 8 -1.40 23.77 2.90
CA LEU A 8 -0.29 22.88 2.51
C LEU A 8 1.07 23.54 2.78
N PHE A 9 1.15 24.85 2.55
CA PHE A 9 2.37 25.62 2.77
C PHE A 9 2.77 25.66 4.25
N ASP A 10 1.81 25.81 5.17
CA ASP A 10 2.08 25.80 6.63
C ASP A 10 2.62 24.45 7.08
N HIS A 11 2.09 23.34 6.52
CA HIS A 11 2.60 22.01 6.78
C HIS A 11 4.03 21.82 6.26
N LEU A 12 4.35 22.37 5.09
CA LEU A 12 5.70 22.30 4.53
C LEU A 12 6.69 23.13 5.36
N ILE A 13 6.31 24.33 5.82
CA ILE A 13 7.12 25.14 6.74
C ILE A 13 7.42 24.37 8.03
N THR A 14 6.39 23.82 8.66
CA THR A 14 6.56 23.02 9.88
C THR A 14 7.51 21.86 9.66
N ARG A 15 7.35 21.13 8.54
CA ARG A 15 8.23 20.03 8.18
C ARG A 15 9.69 20.44 7.97
N VAL A 16 9.92 21.58 7.36
CA VAL A 16 11.29 22.13 7.17
C VAL A 16 11.92 22.43 8.53
N ILE A 17 11.19 23.08 9.45
CA ILE A 17 11.68 23.41 10.80
C ILE A 17 12.02 22.13 11.57
N ASP A 18 11.11 21.14 11.56
CA ASP A 18 11.30 19.85 12.25
C ASP A 18 12.48 19.06 11.68
N THR A 19 12.69 19.11 10.36
CA THR A 19 13.78 18.40 9.69
C THR A 19 15.13 19.07 9.94
N ALA A 20 15.19 20.39 9.96
CA ALA A 20 16.39 21.14 10.24
C ALA A 20 16.88 20.92 11.69
N GLY A 21 15.98 20.74 12.65
CA GLY A 21 16.29 20.45 14.06
C GLY A 21 17.13 21.54 14.76
N SER A 22 17.34 22.69 14.11
CA SER A 22 18.14 23.81 14.60
C SER A 22 17.61 25.13 14.07
N ASP A 23 18.03 26.25 14.72
CA ASP A 23 17.72 27.60 14.28
C ASP A 23 18.73 28.14 13.24
N ASP A 24 19.74 27.34 12.87
CA ASP A 24 20.71 27.71 11.86
C ASP A 24 20.05 27.94 10.50
N PRO A 25 20.19 29.13 9.89
CA PRO A 25 19.59 29.45 8.60
C PRO A 25 20.04 28.54 7.46
N LEU A 26 21.30 28.05 7.47
CA LEU A 26 21.80 27.14 6.43
C LEU A 26 21.18 25.76 6.55
N ALA A 27 21.07 25.21 7.77
CA ALA A 27 20.39 23.94 8.01
C ALA A 27 18.90 24.00 7.61
N ARG A 28 18.22 25.11 7.86
CA ARG A 28 16.84 25.34 7.40
C ARG A 28 16.75 25.44 5.88
N LEU A 29 17.70 26.07 5.24
CA LEU A 29 17.74 26.15 3.78
C LEU A 29 17.96 24.78 3.15
N ASP A 30 18.89 23.97 3.68
CA ASP A 30 19.12 22.60 3.20
C ASP A 30 17.88 21.73 3.36
N ALA A 31 17.21 21.80 4.50
CA ALA A 31 15.94 21.11 4.75
C ALA A 31 14.82 21.58 3.80
N ALA A 32 14.77 22.88 3.50
CA ALA A 32 13.81 23.45 2.55
C ALA A 32 14.05 22.95 1.13
N VAL A 33 15.31 22.91 0.67
CA VAL A 33 15.68 22.37 -0.65
C VAL A 33 15.27 20.91 -0.77
N ALA A 34 15.57 20.09 0.24
CA ALA A 34 15.17 18.67 0.26
C ALA A 34 13.66 18.52 0.22
N THR A 35 12.92 19.27 1.05
CA THR A 35 11.46 19.25 1.09
C THR A 35 10.84 19.71 -0.22
N ALA A 36 11.38 20.74 -0.85
CA ALA A 36 10.91 21.22 -2.15
C ALA A 36 11.11 20.17 -3.25
N ALA A 37 12.27 19.50 -3.29
CA ALA A 37 12.55 18.44 -4.25
C ALA A 37 11.59 17.25 -4.09
N GLU A 38 11.30 16.82 -2.84
CA GLU A 38 10.33 15.77 -2.56
C GLU A 38 8.91 16.17 -2.98
N THR A 39 8.52 17.43 -2.74
CA THR A 39 7.19 17.94 -3.09
C THR A 39 7.02 18.04 -4.61
N ALA A 40 8.03 18.47 -5.33
CA ALA A 40 8.03 18.49 -6.79
C ALA A 40 7.92 17.07 -7.36
N GLY A 41 8.68 16.11 -6.80
CA GLY A 41 8.59 14.70 -7.17
C GLY A 41 7.20 14.10 -6.89
N ALA A 42 6.56 14.46 -5.77
CA ALA A 42 5.21 14.02 -5.45
C ALA A 42 4.17 14.60 -6.43
N GLY A 43 4.34 15.86 -6.85
CA GLY A 43 3.50 16.50 -7.87
C GLY A 43 3.60 15.80 -9.22
N ASP A 44 4.81 15.47 -9.66
CA ASP A 44 5.04 14.71 -10.89
C ASP A 44 4.42 13.30 -10.81
N GLN A 45 4.58 12.59 -9.69
CA GLN A 45 3.98 11.27 -9.48
C GLN A 45 2.45 11.33 -9.51
N LEU A 46 1.85 12.38 -8.93
CA LEU A 46 0.42 12.60 -8.97
C LEU A 46 -0.09 12.74 -10.41
N LEU A 47 0.60 13.56 -11.21
CA LEU A 47 0.25 13.73 -12.63
C LEU A 47 0.45 12.44 -13.42
N ASP A 48 1.56 11.74 -13.23
CA ASP A 48 1.84 10.45 -13.86
C ASP A 48 0.72 9.43 -13.56
N HIS A 49 0.26 9.37 -12.30
CA HIS A 49 -0.81 8.48 -11.87
C HIS A 49 -2.14 8.78 -12.58
N PHE A 50 -2.59 10.04 -12.58
CA PHE A 50 -3.86 10.39 -13.21
C PHE A 50 -3.81 10.39 -14.74
N VAL A 51 -2.67 10.68 -15.36
CA VAL A 51 -2.49 10.50 -16.80
C VAL A 51 -2.55 9.02 -17.18
N ALA A 52 -1.96 8.13 -16.38
CA ALA A 52 -2.07 6.69 -16.59
C ALA A 52 -3.54 6.23 -16.47
N GLN A 53 -4.27 6.66 -15.45
CA GLN A 53 -5.71 6.36 -15.32
C GLN A 53 -6.50 6.85 -16.53
N ALA A 54 -6.27 8.09 -16.97
CA ALA A 54 -6.93 8.66 -18.12
C ALA A 54 -6.66 7.84 -19.41
N ARG A 55 -5.43 7.38 -19.60
CA ARG A 55 -5.06 6.51 -20.73
C ARG A 55 -5.74 5.13 -20.65
N HIS A 56 -5.79 4.51 -19.47
CA HIS A 56 -6.51 3.25 -19.28
C HIS A 56 -8.03 3.39 -19.51
N ALA A 57 -8.59 4.55 -19.16
CA ALA A 57 -9.97 4.89 -19.46
C ALA A 57 -10.24 5.22 -20.96
N GLY A 58 -9.21 5.12 -21.82
CA GLY A 58 -9.33 5.31 -23.27
C GLY A 58 -9.21 6.76 -23.75
N LEU A 59 -8.92 7.74 -22.86
CA LEU A 59 -8.73 9.13 -23.28
C LEU A 59 -7.57 9.26 -24.25
N SER A 60 -7.70 10.08 -25.29
CA SER A 60 -6.63 10.34 -26.25
C SER A 60 -5.56 11.28 -25.68
N TRP A 61 -4.36 11.27 -26.26
CA TRP A 61 -3.33 12.25 -25.91
C TRP A 61 -3.72 13.69 -26.21
N THR A 62 -4.69 13.91 -27.09
CA THR A 62 -5.29 15.23 -27.35
C THR A 62 -6.10 15.68 -26.14
N ASP A 63 -7.01 14.84 -25.65
CA ASP A 63 -7.84 15.14 -24.49
C ASP A 63 -6.99 15.41 -23.22
N ILE A 64 -5.94 14.63 -23.04
CA ILE A 64 -5.01 14.79 -21.92
C ILE A 64 -4.20 16.09 -22.06
N GLY A 65 -3.69 16.37 -23.27
CA GLY A 65 -2.95 17.60 -23.55
C GLY A 65 -3.79 18.85 -23.29
N ASP A 66 -5.04 18.87 -23.76
CA ASP A 66 -5.97 19.96 -23.55
C ASP A 66 -6.23 20.22 -22.05
N ARG A 67 -6.34 19.16 -21.24
CA ARG A 67 -6.52 19.27 -19.78
C ARG A 67 -5.27 19.76 -19.04
N LEU A 68 -4.08 19.42 -19.55
CA LEU A 68 -2.82 19.84 -18.98
C LEU A 68 -2.34 21.20 -19.51
N GLY A 69 -3.05 21.80 -20.45
CA GLY A 69 -2.64 23.06 -21.08
C GLY A 69 -1.41 22.92 -21.98
N VAL A 70 -1.17 21.74 -22.55
CA VAL A 70 -0.02 21.45 -23.41
C VAL A 70 -0.46 20.78 -24.71
N SER A 71 0.40 20.82 -25.75
CA SER A 71 0.10 20.14 -27.00
C SER A 71 0.03 18.60 -26.81
N LYS A 72 -0.74 17.91 -27.66
CA LYS A 72 -0.75 16.43 -27.74
C LYS A 72 0.63 15.83 -27.76
N GLN A 73 1.56 16.42 -28.54
CA GLN A 73 2.91 15.94 -28.68
C GLN A 73 3.71 16.14 -27.38
N ALA A 74 3.56 17.29 -26.70
CA ALA A 74 4.22 17.57 -25.43
C ALA A 74 3.70 16.65 -24.33
N ALA A 75 2.38 16.45 -24.23
CA ALA A 75 1.78 15.50 -23.30
C ALA A 75 2.32 14.08 -23.54
N ARG A 76 2.31 13.64 -24.81
CA ARG A 76 2.84 12.33 -25.18
C ARG A 76 4.33 12.20 -24.83
N GLN A 77 5.16 13.17 -25.19
CA GLN A 77 6.60 13.13 -24.93
C GLN A 77 6.92 13.12 -23.42
N ARG A 78 6.18 13.90 -22.62
CA ARG A 78 6.38 13.95 -21.16
C ARG A 78 5.98 12.68 -20.45
N PHE A 79 4.89 12.03 -20.88
CA PHE A 79 4.27 10.94 -20.14
C PHE A 79 4.36 9.59 -20.84
N VAL A 80 4.71 9.49 -22.14
CA VAL A 80 4.81 8.21 -22.85
C VAL A 80 5.82 7.29 -22.20
N ASP A 81 7.01 7.78 -21.86
CA ASP A 81 8.04 6.96 -21.22
C ASP A 81 7.69 6.60 -19.77
N ARG A 82 6.78 7.37 -19.15
CA ARG A 82 6.30 7.17 -17.78
C ARG A 82 4.98 6.40 -17.70
N THR A 83 4.17 6.46 -18.76
CA THR A 83 2.86 5.81 -18.89
C THR A 83 2.83 4.66 -19.90
N GLN A 84 3.87 4.48 -20.72
CA GLN A 84 4.03 3.17 -21.35
C GLN A 84 4.09 2.17 -20.21
N PRO A 85 3.39 1.01 -20.36
CA PRO A 85 3.83 -0.14 -19.63
C PRO A 85 5.32 -0.16 -19.90
N LEU A 86 6.14 0.23 -18.91
CA LEU A 86 7.54 -0.10 -18.98
C LEU A 86 7.52 -1.53 -19.49
N THR A 87 8.19 -1.80 -20.62
CA THR A 87 8.70 -3.13 -20.87
C THR A 87 9.63 -3.34 -19.68
N LEU A 88 8.98 -3.66 -18.55
CA LEU A 88 9.62 -4.03 -17.31
C LEU A 88 10.51 -5.19 -17.72
N PRO A 89 11.78 -5.19 -17.34
CA PRO A 89 12.56 -6.41 -17.44
C PRO A 89 11.72 -7.49 -16.76
N ALA A 90 11.27 -8.50 -17.54
CA ALA A 90 10.34 -9.57 -17.16
C ALA A 90 9.31 -9.08 -16.13
N ALA A 91 8.12 -8.72 -16.62
CA ALA A 91 7.04 -8.09 -15.86
C ALA A 91 7.04 -8.62 -14.41
N ALA A 92 7.06 -7.71 -13.42
CA ALA A 92 6.93 -8.11 -12.03
C ALA A 92 5.60 -8.85 -11.88
N GLU A 93 5.66 -10.18 -11.78
CA GLU A 93 4.46 -10.99 -11.73
C GLU A 93 3.88 -11.03 -10.32
N PRO A 94 2.56 -11.11 -10.18
CA PRO A 94 1.94 -11.39 -8.90
C PRO A 94 2.46 -12.73 -8.37
N ASN A 95 2.90 -12.77 -7.11
CA ASN A 95 3.20 -14.04 -6.45
C ASN A 95 1.91 -14.85 -6.19
N ASP A 96 2.03 -16.11 -5.82
CA ASP A 96 0.88 -17.02 -5.67
C ASP A 96 -0.15 -16.50 -4.66
N ARG A 97 0.29 -15.90 -3.55
CA ARG A 97 -0.61 -15.29 -2.56
C ARG A 97 -1.40 -14.12 -3.14
N LEU A 98 -0.76 -13.26 -3.91
CA LEU A 98 -1.45 -12.17 -4.57
C LEU A 98 -2.42 -12.69 -5.62
N ARG A 99 -2.08 -13.77 -6.35
CA ARG A 99 -3.01 -14.42 -7.29
C ARG A 99 -4.25 -14.95 -6.56
N ALA A 100 -4.08 -15.65 -5.44
CA ALA A 100 -5.20 -16.10 -4.62
C ALA A 100 -6.09 -14.93 -4.13
N CYS A 101 -5.48 -13.80 -3.74
CA CYS A 101 -6.23 -12.59 -3.38
C CYS A 101 -6.99 -11.99 -4.57
N LEU A 102 -6.43 -12.02 -5.79
CA LEU A 102 -7.10 -11.57 -7.00
C LEU A 102 -8.27 -12.46 -7.37
N ASP A 103 -8.12 -13.78 -7.26
CA ASP A 103 -9.20 -14.74 -7.48
C ASP A 103 -10.33 -14.51 -6.47
N CYS A 104 -10.00 -14.34 -5.21
CA CYS A 104 -10.97 -13.99 -4.16
C CYS A 104 -11.72 -12.68 -4.48
N ALA A 105 -11.01 -11.65 -4.92
CA ALA A 105 -11.61 -10.38 -5.32
C ALA A 105 -12.57 -10.53 -6.50
N GLY A 106 -12.22 -11.39 -7.46
CA GLY A 106 -13.08 -11.73 -8.60
C GLY A 106 -14.38 -12.41 -8.17
N GLU A 107 -14.29 -13.39 -7.26
CA GLU A 107 -15.47 -14.08 -6.71
C GLU A 107 -16.35 -13.14 -5.86
N LEU A 108 -15.76 -12.23 -5.09
CA LEU A 108 -16.49 -11.20 -4.36
C LEU A 108 -17.26 -10.28 -5.32
N ALA A 109 -16.62 -9.81 -6.39
CA ALA A 109 -17.25 -8.98 -7.40
C ALA A 109 -18.40 -9.74 -8.13
N ARG A 110 -18.20 -11.02 -8.42
CA ARG A 110 -19.23 -11.88 -9.02
C ARG A 110 -20.43 -12.04 -8.07
N ALA A 111 -20.17 -12.32 -6.79
CA ALA A 111 -21.21 -12.46 -5.78
C ALA A 111 -21.98 -11.15 -5.55
N ASP A 112 -21.30 -10.02 -5.67
CA ASP A 112 -21.86 -8.67 -5.55
C ASP A 112 -22.64 -8.22 -6.80
N GLY A 113 -22.62 -9.03 -7.87
CA GLY A 113 -23.27 -8.73 -9.13
C GLY A 113 -22.67 -7.51 -9.86
N ALA A 114 -21.40 -7.24 -9.58
CA ALA A 114 -20.68 -6.13 -10.19
C ALA A 114 -20.38 -6.42 -11.68
N THR A 115 -20.35 -5.38 -12.51
CA THR A 115 -19.99 -5.48 -13.93
C THR A 115 -18.49 -5.56 -14.16
N GLU A 116 -17.70 -5.17 -13.15
CA GLU A 116 -16.23 -5.20 -13.16
C GLU A 116 -15.68 -5.38 -11.73
N VAL A 117 -14.48 -5.93 -11.63
CA VAL A 117 -13.74 -6.00 -10.36
C VAL A 117 -13.19 -4.62 -10.04
N GLY A 118 -13.72 -3.95 -9.02
CA GLY A 118 -13.22 -2.65 -8.57
C GLY A 118 -12.16 -2.77 -7.48
N THR A 119 -11.46 -1.65 -7.18
CA THR A 119 -10.38 -1.64 -6.17
C THR A 119 -10.86 -1.95 -4.75
N HIS A 120 -12.13 -1.74 -4.43
CA HIS A 120 -12.72 -2.17 -3.15
C HIS A 120 -12.88 -3.69 -3.05
N HIS A 121 -13.17 -4.40 -4.17
CA HIS A 121 -13.12 -5.86 -4.21
C HIS A 121 -11.70 -6.38 -4.01
N LEU A 122 -10.67 -5.70 -4.61
CA LEU A 122 -9.28 -6.04 -4.35
C LEU A 122 -8.91 -5.87 -2.87
N LEU A 123 -9.33 -4.76 -2.25
CA LEU A 123 -9.09 -4.51 -0.84
C LEU A 123 -9.69 -5.63 0.03
N ALA A 124 -10.90 -6.08 -0.29
CA ALA A 124 -11.55 -7.21 0.38
C ALA A 124 -10.81 -8.53 0.12
N GLY A 125 -10.40 -8.79 -1.12
CA GLY A 125 -9.62 -9.96 -1.50
C GLY A 125 -8.26 -10.05 -0.81
N LEU A 126 -7.62 -8.92 -0.50
CA LEU A 126 -6.35 -8.89 0.23
C LEU A 126 -6.45 -9.42 1.67
N LEU A 127 -7.66 -9.58 2.22
CA LEU A 127 -7.87 -10.23 3.51
C LEU A 127 -7.78 -11.76 3.44
N ALA A 128 -7.71 -12.37 2.25
CA ALA A 128 -7.60 -13.82 2.13
C ALA A 128 -6.29 -14.34 2.72
N GLU A 129 -5.16 -13.68 2.42
CA GLU A 129 -3.87 -14.10 2.94
C GLU A 129 -2.76 -13.05 2.78
N GLY A 130 -1.64 -13.26 3.46
CA GLY A 130 -0.42 -12.49 3.31
C GLY A 130 -0.26 -11.34 4.30
N VAL A 131 0.74 -10.48 4.02
CA VAL A 131 1.08 -9.36 4.91
C VAL A 131 -0.03 -8.33 4.96
N ALA A 132 -0.70 -8.09 3.83
CA ALA A 132 -1.83 -7.16 3.77
C ALA A 132 -2.98 -7.58 4.69
N ALA A 133 -3.35 -8.88 4.67
CA ALA A 133 -4.38 -9.44 5.56
C ALA A 133 -4.02 -9.18 7.03
N ALA A 134 -2.80 -9.52 7.44
CA ALA A 134 -2.35 -9.34 8.81
C ALA A 134 -2.37 -7.88 9.27
N ILE A 135 -2.11 -6.92 8.39
CA ILE A 135 -2.17 -5.49 8.69
C ILE A 135 -3.63 -5.04 8.83
N LEU A 136 -4.48 -5.37 7.86
CA LEU A 136 -5.89 -4.98 7.83
C LEU A 136 -6.66 -5.57 9.03
N GLU A 137 -6.48 -6.86 9.33
CA GLU A 137 -7.08 -7.53 10.49
C GLU A 137 -6.66 -6.86 11.82
N ARG A 138 -5.39 -6.48 11.95
CA ARG A 138 -4.87 -5.79 13.14
C ARG A 138 -5.50 -4.41 13.32
N LEU A 139 -5.91 -3.77 12.24
CA LEU A 139 -6.64 -2.50 12.23
C LEU A 139 -8.15 -2.70 12.35
N GLY A 140 -8.63 -3.93 12.54
CA GLY A 140 -10.04 -4.25 12.71
C GLY A 140 -10.85 -4.22 11.40
N VAL A 141 -10.19 -4.24 10.25
CA VAL A 141 -10.84 -4.23 8.93
C VAL A 141 -11.19 -5.67 8.56
N THR A 142 -12.44 -5.91 8.20
CA THR A 142 -12.96 -7.22 7.78
C THR A 142 -13.57 -7.14 6.39
N THR A 143 -13.68 -8.28 5.70
CA THR A 143 -14.30 -8.38 4.37
C THR A 143 -15.72 -7.82 4.37
N ASP A 144 -16.53 -8.22 5.35
CA ASP A 144 -17.93 -7.77 5.47
C ASP A 144 -18.02 -6.25 5.68
N ALA A 145 -17.12 -5.68 6.50
CA ALA A 145 -17.07 -4.25 6.73
C ALA A 145 -16.70 -3.48 5.46
N ILE A 146 -15.75 -4.00 4.67
CA ILE A 146 -15.35 -3.41 3.38
C ILE A 146 -16.54 -3.41 2.41
N LEU A 147 -17.19 -4.55 2.22
CA LEU A 147 -18.33 -4.69 1.31
C LEU A 147 -19.51 -3.82 1.76
N ALA A 148 -19.83 -3.82 3.05
CA ALA A 148 -20.88 -2.96 3.59
C ALA A 148 -20.59 -1.46 3.38
N ALA A 149 -19.34 -1.03 3.56
CA ALA A 149 -18.91 0.33 3.28
C ALA A 149 -18.97 0.64 1.77
N ALA A 150 -18.54 -0.30 0.92
CA ALA A 150 -18.63 -0.16 -0.53
C ALA A 150 -20.09 0.00 -1.00
N HIS A 151 -21.00 -0.81 -0.47
CA HIS A 151 -22.45 -0.70 -0.79
C HIS A 151 -23.04 0.66 -0.35
N ARG A 152 -22.63 1.18 0.79
CA ARG A 152 -23.04 2.53 1.23
C ARG A 152 -22.54 3.64 0.28
N LEU A 153 -21.31 3.50 -0.20
CA LEU A 153 -20.63 4.55 -0.98
C LEU A 153 -20.95 4.48 -2.49
N PHE A 154 -21.15 3.28 -3.03
CA PHE A 154 -21.21 3.05 -4.48
C PHE A 154 -22.53 2.45 -4.96
N GLY A 155 -23.40 2.07 -4.05
CA GLY A 155 -24.71 1.48 -4.33
C GLY A 155 -24.83 0.03 -3.85
N PRO A 156 -26.07 -0.46 -3.72
CA PRO A 156 -26.33 -1.81 -3.19
C PRO A 156 -25.84 -2.90 -4.15
N PRO A 157 -25.61 -4.12 -3.62
CA PRO A 157 -25.20 -5.25 -4.44
C PRO A 157 -26.24 -5.59 -5.50
N GLY A 158 -25.75 -6.05 -6.65
CA GLY A 158 -26.58 -6.55 -7.73
C GLY A 158 -26.97 -8.01 -7.53
N LYS A 159 -27.53 -8.61 -8.58
CA LYS A 159 -27.74 -10.08 -8.60
C LYS A 159 -26.40 -10.76 -8.91
N PRO A 160 -26.05 -11.84 -8.20
CA PRO A 160 -24.81 -12.57 -8.45
C PRO A 160 -24.65 -12.95 -9.94
N GLY A 161 -23.46 -12.66 -10.48
CA GLY A 161 -23.14 -12.99 -11.86
C GLY A 161 -22.85 -14.48 -12.07
N ALA A 162 -23.02 -14.97 -13.30
CA ALA A 162 -22.67 -16.33 -13.68
C ALA A 162 -21.14 -16.54 -13.80
N THR A 163 -20.42 -15.50 -14.18
CA THR A 163 -18.97 -15.53 -14.40
C THR A 163 -18.28 -14.40 -13.63
N VAL A 164 -16.97 -14.57 -13.36
CA VAL A 164 -16.15 -13.51 -12.76
C VAL A 164 -16.07 -12.35 -13.76
N PRO A 165 -16.39 -11.12 -13.34
CA PRO A 165 -16.34 -9.97 -14.22
C PRO A 165 -14.89 -9.55 -14.53
N PRO A 166 -14.65 -8.78 -15.61
CA PRO A 166 -13.32 -8.28 -15.96
C PRO A 166 -12.80 -7.29 -14.91
N LEU A 167 -11.49 -7.10 -14.88
CA LEU A 167 -10.84 -6.09 -14.05
C LEU A 167 -11.19 -4.67 -14.55
N SER A 168 -11.50 -3.77 -13.65
CA SER A 168 -11.68 -2.36 -14.00
C SER A 168 -10.34 -1.70 -14.39
N ALA A 169 -10.41 -0.59 -15.12
CA ALA A 169 -9.22 0.20 -15.45
C ALA A 169 -8.47 0.69 -14.19
N GLU A 170 -9.20 1.01 -13.13
CA GLU A 170 -8.65 1.40 -11.84
C GLU A 170 -7.82 0.27 -11.19
N VAL A 171 -8.31 -0.97 -11.28
CA VAL A 171 -7.59 -2.17 -10.80
C VAL A 171 -6.34 -2.42 -11.60
N THR A 172 -6.41 -2.37 -12.92
CA THR A 172 -5.25 -2.55 -13.81
C THR A 172 -4.18 -1.51 -13.50
N CYS A 173 -4.58 -0.24 -13.34
CA CYS A 173 -3.67 0.84 -12.97
C CYS A 173 -3.00 0.62 -11.59
N ALA A 174 -3.75 0.09 -10.62
CA ALA A 174 -3.22 -0.21 -9.30
C ALA A 174 -2.18 -1.34 -9.35
N LEU A 175 -2.43 -2.39 -10.12
CA LEU A 175 -1.49 -3.50 -10.33
C LEU A 175 -0.21 -3.03 -11.02
N ASP A 176 -0.32 -2.24 -12.10
CA ASP A 176 0.82 -1.64 -12.80
C ASP A 176 1.63 -0.71 -11.88
N SER A 177 0.95 0.04 -11.03
CA SER A 177 1.62 0.92 -10.04
C SER A 177 2.38 0.10 -9.00
N ALA A 178 1.80 -0.99 -8.50
CA ALA A 178 2.46 -1.90 -7.58
C ALA A 178 3.70 -2.55 -8.22
N ALA A 179 3.61 -2.97 -9.48
CA ALA A 179 4.73 -3.53 -10.24
C ALA A 179 5.88 -2.51 -10.41
N ARG A 180 5.55 -1.25 -10.75
CA ARG A 180 6.55 -0.17 -10.82
C ARG A 180 7.24 0.08 -9.50
N HIS A 181 6.49 0.11 -8.40
CA HIS A 181 7.08 0.27 -7.06
C HIS A 181 8.09 -0.82 -6.73
N VAL A 182 7.77 -2.07 -7.04
CA VAL A 182 8.68 -3.20 -6.83
C VAL A 182 9.94 -3.07 -7.68
N ALA A 183 9.81 -2.75 -8.96
CA ALA A 183 10.94 -2.57 -9.88
C ALA A 183 11.90 -1.47 -9.41
N VAL A 184 11.37 -0.35 -8.92
CA VAL A 184 12.18 0.77 -8.39
C VAL A 184 12.83 0.41 -7.05
N ALA A 185 12.12 -0.31 -6.17
CA ALA A 185 12.63 -0.67 -4.85
C ALA A 185 13.68 -1.79 -4.88
N ARG A 186 13.68 -2.63 -5.92
CA ARG A 186 14.56 -3.78 -6.08
C ARG A 186 15.10 -3.91 -7.52
N PRO A 187 15.90 -2.96 -7.98
CA PRO A 187 16.40 -2.94 -9.36
C PRO A 187 17.28 -4.15 -9.70
N ASP A 188 17.94 -4.74 -8.70
CA ASP A 188 18.85 -5.88 -8.87
C ASP A 188 18.16 -7.25 -8.78
N SER A 189 16.84 -7.30 -8.58
CA SER A 189 16.11 -8.57 -8.51
C SER A 189 15.86 -9.11 -9.93
N PRO A 190 16.34 -10.32 -10.25
CA PRO A 190 16.11 -10.90 -11.58
C PRO A 190 14.62 -11.24 -11.84
N HIS A 191 13.85 -11.46 -10.78
CA HIS A 191 12.42 -11.76 -10.82
C HIS A 191 11.70 -10.96 -9.75
N PRO A 192 11.37 -9.69 -10.01
CA PRO A 192 10.64 -8.87 -9.04
C PRO A 192 9.19 -9.37 -8.92
N GLU A 193 8.78 -9.78 -7.72
CA GLU A 193 7.42 -10.25 -7.44
C GLU A 193 6.58 -9.14 -6.81
N VAL A 194 5.38 -8.93 -7.33
CA VAL A 194 4.37 -8.11 -6.69
C VAL A 194 3.69 -8.94 -5.60
N ARG A 195 3.68 -8.43 -4.38
CA ARG A 195 3.11 -9.09 -3.20
C ARG A 195 1.92 -8.29 -2.67
N THR A 196 1.17 -8.89 -1.75
CA THR A 196 -0.03 -8.29 -1.16
C THR A 196 0.24 -6.93 -0.50
N GLU A 197 1.39 -6.76 0.15
CA GLU A 197 1.79 -5.50 0.76
C GLU A 197 2.03 -4.37 -0.25
N HIS A 198 2.57 -4.69 -1.42
CA HIS A 198 2.78 -3.70 -2.48
C HIS A 198 1.44 -3.18 -3.03
N LEU A 199 0.49 -4.09 -3.23
CA LEU A 199 -0.84 -3.72 -3.70
C LEU A 199 -1.61 -2.92 -2.63
N LEU A 200 -1.59 -3.36 -1.35
CA LEU A 200 -2.21 -2.61 -0.27
C LEU A 200 -1.64 -1.20 -0.15
N PHE A 201 -0.32 -1.03 -0.33
CA PHE A 201 0.32 0.28 -0.31
C PHE A 201 -0.26 1.19 -1.38
N VAL A 202 -0.38 0.72 -2.62
CA VAL A 202 -0.95 1.50 -3.72
C VAL A 202 -2.42 1.84 -3.47
N LEU A 203 -3.24 0.85 -3.07
CA LEU A 203 -4.67 1.05 -2.80
C LEU A 203 -4.93 2.04 -1.65
N ALA A 204 -4.10 1.99 -0.62
CA ALA A 204 -4.23 2.89 0.53
C ALA A 204 -3.76 4.31 0.23
N LEU A 205 -2.86 4.51 -0.73
CA LEU A 205 -2.32 5.83 -1.06
C LEU A 205 -3.03 6.54 -2.20
N ASP A 206 -3.90 5.86 -2.96
CA ASP A 206 -4.68 6.49 -4.03
C ASP A 206 -5.88 7.28 -3.46
N PRO A 207 -5.81 8.62 -3.39
CA PRO A 207 -6.86 9.43 -2.73
C PRO A 207 -8.22 9.36 -3.44
N GLY A 208 -8.22 9.10 -4.75
CA GLY A 208 -9.41 9.03 -5.59
C GLY A 208 -10.01 7.63 -5.67
N GLY A 209 -9.23 6.60 -5.34
CA GLY A 209 -9.60 5.20 -5.48
C GLY A 209 -10.75 4.76 -4.59
N ARG A 210 -11.58 3.84 -5.08
CA ARG A 210 -12.68 3.27 -4.31
C ARG A 210 -12.20 2.59 -3.03
N ALA A 211 -11.09 1.86 -3.08
CA ALA A 211 -10.49 1.22 -1.90
C ALA A 211 -10.16 2.23 -0.80
N ARG A 212 -9.52 3.35 -1.14
CA ARG A 212 -9.19 4.41 -0.19
C ARG A 212 -10.43 5.06 0.41
N ARG A 213 -11.47 5.29 -0.39
CA ARG A 213 -12.74 5.85 0.09
C ARG A 213 -13.41 4.91 1.10
N VAL A 214 -13.37 3.59 0.86
CA VAL A 214 -13.85 2.58 1.79
C VAL A 214 -13.04 2.59 3.10
N LEU A 215 -11.71 2.62 3.03
CA LEU A 215 -10.86 2.71 4.23
C LEU A 215 -11.17 3.98 5.05
N ASN A 216 -11.41 5.09 4.40
CA ASN A 216 -11.80 6.35 5.07
C ASN A 216 -13.19 6.24 5.73
N ASP A 217 -14.19 5.63 5.05
CA ASP A 217 -15.54 5.42 5.60
C ASP A 217 -15.51 4.49 6.83
N LEU A 218 -14.59 3.52 6.84
CA LEU A 218 -14.35 2.65 8.00
C LEU A 218 -13.57 3.34 9.13
N GLY A 219 -13.15 4.59 8.95
CA GLY A 219 -12.32 5.30 9.93
C GLY A 219 -10.93 4.71 10.12
N THR A 220 -10.42 3.95 9.15
CA THR A 220 -9.12 3.29 9.24
C THR A 220 -7.99 4.33 9.20
N ASP A 221 -7.02 4.22 10.12
CA ASP A 221 -5.83 5.09 10.14
C ASP A 221 -4.88 4.73 8.99
N ILE A 222 -4.98 5.48 7.91
CA ILE A 222 -4.13 5.30 6.72
C ILE A 222 -2.65 5.54 7.03
N ALA A 223 -2.35 6.46 7.94
CA ALA A 223 -0.98 6.67 8.36
C ALA A 223 -0.43 5.45 9.12
N ALA A 224 -1.29 4.71 9.83
CA ALA A 224 -0.91 3.42 10.41
C ALA A 224 -0.62 2.38 9.33
N ILE A 225 -1.47 2.25 8.31
CA ILE A 225 -1.22 1.35 7.16
C ILE A 225 0.14 1.70 6.53
N LYS A 226 0.37 2.98 6.22
CA LYS A 226 1.61 3.44 5.61
C LYS A 226 2.83 3.07 6.46
N ARG A 227 2.80 3.38 7.76
CA ARG A 227 3.90 3.06 8.69
C ARG A 227 4.21 1.56 8.76
N GLU A 228 3.17 0.72 8.74
CA GLU A 228 3.34 -0.73 8.76
C GLU A 228 3.94 -1.26 7.45
N LEU A 229 3.54 -0.68 6.32
CA LEU A 229 3.98 -1.11 4.99
C LEU A 229 5.36 -0.59 4.58
N GLU A 230 5.80 0.56 5.09
CA GLU A 230 7.07 1.18 4.69
C GLU A 230 8.26 0.22 4.76
N CYS A 231 8.34 -0.61 5.80
CA CYS A 231 9.42 -1.57 5.96
C CYS A 231 9.40 -2.70 4.92
N TYR A 232 8.22 -3.07 4.40
CA TYR A 232 8.06 -4.12 3.40
C TYR A 232 8.29 -3.59 1.98
N VAL A 233 7.78 -2.40 1.69
CA VAL A 233 7.80 -1.80 0.35
C VAL A 233 9.17 -1.18 0.03
N THR A 234 9.80 -0.51 1.01
CA THR A 234 11.08 0.18 0.78
C THR A 234 12.31 -0.69 1.03
N GLY A 235 12.13 -1.89 1.59
CA GLY A 235 13.24 -2.77 2.00
C GLY A 235 14.10 -2.20 3.13
N LYS A 236 13.77 -1.02 3.65
CA LYS A 236 14.51 -0.41 4.76
C LYS A 236 14.12 -1.09 6.07
N PRO A 237 15.08 -1.55 6.87
CA PRO A 237 14.77 -2.14 8.16
C PRO A 237 14.02 -1.12 9.00
N ARG A 238 12.93 -1.56 9.64
CA ARG A 238 12.14 -0.74 10.55
C ARG A 238 13.09 -0.09 11.55
N ARG A 239 13.27 1.23 11.50
CA ARG A 239 13.95 1.95 12.59
C ARG A 239 13.16 1.61 13.85
N ARG A 240 13.71 0.76 14.69
CA ARG A 240 13.16 0.49 16.03
C ARG A 240 12.97 1.87 16.66
N SER A 241 11.72 2.35 16.72
CA SER A 241 11.43 3.55 17.48
C SER A 241 12.04 3.31 18.85
N ALA A 242 12.86 4.24 19.32
CA ALA A 242 13.58 4.18 20.60
C ALA A 242 12.64 4.11 21.82
N ARG A 243 11.38 3.81 21.63
CA ARG A 243 10.33 3.71 22.65
C ARG A 243 9.95 2.27 22.99
N TRP A 244 10.78 1.28 22.66
CA TRP A 244 10.74 0.07 23.44
C TRP A 244 11.49 0.35 24.74
N LYS A 245 10.81 1.01 25.66
CA LYS A 245 11.18 0.92 27.08
C LYS A 245 11.35 -0.57 27.33
N ARG A 246 12.58 -0.99 27.69
CA ARG A 246 12.81 -2.30 28.29
C ARG A 246 11.69 -2.45 29.32
N PRO A 247 10.88 -3.52 29.28
CA PRO A 247 9.93 -3.73 30.36
C PRO A 247 10.74 -3.66 31.64
N ALA A 248 10.26 -2.87 32.59
CA ALA A 248 10.82 -2.81 33.92
C ALA A 248 10.99 -4.25 34.40
N THR A 249 12.12 -4.53 35.02
CA THR A 249 12.44 -5.81 35.65
C THR A 249 11.23 -6.29 36.47
N GLY A 250 10.44 -7.25 35.90
CA GLY A 250 9.19 -7.74 36.50
C GLY A 250 8.12 -8.19 35.50
N ALA A 251 8.16 -7.76 34.23
CA ALA A 251 7.23 -8.25 33.22
C ALA A 251 7.76 -9.58 32.64
N GLY A 252 6.97 -10.64 32.74
CA GLY A 252 7.31 -11.99 32.27
C GLY A 252 7.79 -11.99 30.81
N ARG A 253 8.59 -12.99 30.46
CA ARG A 253 9.14 -13.18 29.11
C ARG A 253 8.04 -13.19 28.06
N ALA A 254 8.27 -12.56 26.91
CA ALA A 254 7.34 -12.56 25.79
C ALA A 254 8.04 -13.04 24.51
N CYS A 255 7.29 -13.69 23.62
CA CYS A 255 7.78 -14.11 22.33
C CYS A 255 8.17 -12.90 21.49
N SER A 256 9.40 -12.85 21.00
CA SER A 256 9.91 -11.75 20.17
C SER A 256 9.28 -11.72 18.76
N PHE A 257 8.59 -12.81 18.38
CA PHE A 257 7.97 -12.96 17.07
C PHE A 257 6.51 -12.51 17.05
N CYS A 258 5.68 -13.03 17.99
CA CYS A 258 4.25 -12.72 18.05
C CYS A 258 3.86 -11.77 19.21
N GLY A 259 4.80 -11.38 20.07
CA GLY A 259 4.55 -10.47 21.20
C GLY A 259 3.79 -11.08 22.39
N ARG A 260 3.30 -12.32 22.31
CA ARG A 260 2.55 -12.98 23.38
C ARG A 260 3.45 -13.26 24.60
N SER A 261 2.94 -12.95 25.80
CA SER A 261 3.65 -13.26 27.03
C SER A 261 3.77 -14.77 27.23
N GLU A 262 4.79 -15.22 27.98
CA GLU A 262 5.02 -16.64 28.32
C GLU A 262 3.77 -17.31 28.93
N LYS A 263 2.98 -16.56 29.68
CA LYS A 263 1.70 -17.04 30.27
C LYS A 263 0.66 -17.44 29.22
N VAL A 264 0.67 -16.75 28.06
CA VAL A 264 -0.30 -16.97 26.97
C VAL A 264 0.31 -17.86 25.88
N ALA A 265 1.58 -17.68 25.59
CA ALA A 265 2.29 -18.37 24.51
C ALA A 265 2.84 -19.75 24.93
N GLY A 266 2.81 -20.06 26.23
CA GLY A 266 3.40 -21.28 26.78
C GLY A 266 4.94 -21.21 26.77
N ARG A 267 5.58 -22.36 26.61
CA ARG A 267 7.03 -22.50 26.68
C ARG A 267 7.75 -21.66 25.63
N LEU A 268 8.70 -20.85 26.06
CA LEU A 268 9.56 -20.05 25.20
C LEU A 268 10.95 -20.67 25.07
N ILE A 269 11.48 -20.75 23.87
CA ILE A 269 12.90 -21.00 23.59
C ILE A 269 13.62 -19.65 23.66
N SER A 270 14.65 -19.57 24.48
CA SER A 270 15.38 -18.32 24.73
C SER A 270 16.77 -18.37 24.10
N GLY A 271 17.10 -17.30 23.35
CA GLY A 271 18.43 -17.01 22.83
C GLY A 271 18.95 -15.66 23.34
N PRO A 272 20.15 -15.22 22.98
CA PRO A 272 20.70 -13.92 23.39
C PRO A 272 19.78 -12.77 22.95
N GLY A 273 19.01 -12.20 23.89
CA GLY A 273 18.12 -11.07 23.66
C GLY A 273 16.81 -11.38 22.92
N VAL A 274 16.49 -12.63 22.62
CA VAL A 274 15.28 -13.05 21.92
C VAL A 274 14.63 -14.27 22.57
N HIS A 275 13.31 -14.35 22.43
CA HIS A 275 12.50 -15.49 22.86
C HIS A 275 11.53 -15.86 21.75
N ILE A 276 11.33 -17.16 21.48
CA ILE A 276 10.36 -17.63 20.49
C ILE A 276 9.46 -18.71 21.10
N CYS A 277 8.15 -18.61 20.85
CA CYS A 277 7.18 -19.60 21.35
C CYS A 277 7.04 -20.78 20.38
N GLY A 278 6.56 -21.92 20.90
CA GLY A 278 6.35 -23.15 20.12
C GLY A 278 5.52 -22.93 18.83
N PRO A 279 4.38 -22.24 18.88
CA PRO A 279 3.61 -21.92 17.65
C PRO A 279 4.40 -21.15 16.60
N CYS A 280 5.24 -20.18 17.01
CA CYS A 280 6.07 -19.43 16.06
C CYS A 280 7.25 -20.27 15.52
N VAL A 281 7.76 -21.23 16.28
CA VAL A 281 8.76 -22.19 15.79
C VAL A 281 8.14 -23.14 14.75
N ALA A 282 6.92 -23.64 15.00
CA ALA A 282 6.20 -24.48 14.05
C ALA A 282 5.94 -23.72 12.75
N LEU A 283 5.42 -22.50 12.84
CA LEU A 283 5.18 -21.64 11.69
C LEU A 283 6.48 -21.36 10.91
N ALA A 284 7.58 -21.06 11.59
CA ALA A 284 8.88 -20.87 10.94
C ALA A 284 9.37 -22.16 10.25
N GLY A 285 9.16 -23.33 10.88
CA GLY A 285 9.47 -24.63 10.30
C GLY A 285 8.66 -24.93 9.03
N ASP A 286 7.37 -24.57 9.02
CA ASP A 286 6.50 -24.75 7.86
C ASP A 286 6.91 -23.82 6.70
N ILE A 287 7.30 -22.58 7.01
CA ILE A 287 7.81 -21.61 6.02
C ILE A 287 9.17 -22.06 5.43
N LEU A 288 10.02 -22.69 6.23
CA LEU A 288 11.36 -23.08 5.83
C LEU A 288 11.44 -24.50 5.23
N ARG A 289 10.33 -25.26 5.26
CA ARG A 289 10.30 -26.54 4.53
C ARG A 289 10.41 -26.25 3.05
N PRO A 290 11.43 -26.77 2.32
CA PRO A 290 11.38 -26.76 0.88
C PRO A 290 10.16 -27.57 0.46
N GLU A 291 9.33 -27.00 -0.40
CA GLU A 291 8.24 -27.76 -1.04
C GLU A 291 8.89 -28.95 -1.73
N GLY A 292 8.58 -30.14 -1.23
CA GLY A 292 9.22 -31.37 -1.61
C GLY A 292 9.08 -31.64 -3.11
N GLY A 293 10.19 -32.10 -3.72
CA GLY A 293 10.25 -32.53 -5.10
C GLY A 293 9.34 -33.73 -5.39
#